data_54f3157a6d0c8d2b7f94f3fb07656aa0
#
_entry.id   54f3157a6d0c8d2b7f94f3fb07656aa0
#
_cell.length_a   1.000
_cell.length_b   1.000
_cell.length_c   1.000
_cell.angle_alpha   90.00
_cell.angle_beta   90.00
_cell.angle_gamma   90.00
#
_symmetry.space_group_name_H-M   'P 1'
#
loop_
_entity.id
_entity.type
_entity.pdbx_description
1 polymer ?
#
loop_
_entity_poly.entity_id
_entity_poly.type
_entity_poly.pdbx_seq_one_letter_code
_entity_poly.pdbx_strand_id
1 'polypeptide(L)'
;HGYSVPRFSDQIAAVKNITDPYLSQEQFEKASNTSTMGSYSTSMSESRMLTASVIGQYHVDLPSDFGLDVMVGGEWKDRQSISTRASGEDFIIPGVYSMKNIQYHNGVGETGDSDVSHNQRRNIGVYGEIRADYKGLATLSVTSRWDWSSTLEQEYSPYWYPSITAGLVFSELIPGLNDTKNNWFSFGKLRGNFAMVGKDAPPYLMDRRFTQFQSLPDGGYAAYASLTRGFELKPEISTSWEVGADLRFLSNRLRLDLAYYSLKTENQIVTVRVSLASGDVLQTRNEGTVENQGLELTLEGDIIKRDGWLWTAGLNLGYNRGKVLSLPDGMEEIEGAQYGDLYSTCYLHGTTTAITGKDYLRTEDGTIICDEKGYPQINPTKSVL
;
A
#
# COMPACT_ATOMS: atom_id res chain seq x y z
N HIS A 1 20.32 3.28 -10.65
CA HIS A 1 21.27 3.11 -9.54
C HIS A 1 20.85 4.05 -8.41
N GLY A 2 20.22 3.51 -7.37
CA GLY A 2 19.93 4.26 -6.16
C GLY A 2 20.96 3.91 -5.10
N TYR A 3 21.80 4.84 -4.73
CA TYR A 3 22.68 4.71 -3.57
C TYR A 3 21.92 5.22 -2.36
N SER A 4 21.72 4.37 -1.34
CA SER A 4 21.28 4.85 -0.04
C SER A 4 22.50 5.36 0.71
N VAL A 5 22.43 6.62 1.15
CA VAL A 5 23.46 7.20 2.03
C VAL A 5 23.48 6.40 3.33
N PRO A 6 24.65 6.01 3.86
CA PRO A 6 24.74 5.35 5.14
C PRO A 6 24.03 6.16 6.22
N ARG A 7 23.09 5.55 6.95
CA ARG A 7 22.49 6.18 8.12
C ARG A 7 23.37 5.85 9.32
N PHE A 8 23.95 6.89 9.88
CA PHE A 8 24.63 6.81 11.16
C PHE A 8 23.58 6.95 12.26
N SER A 9 23.40 5.93 13.07
CA SER A 9 22.82 6.10 14.39
C SER A 9 23.98 6.25 15.34
N ASP A 10 24.40 7.47 15.63
CA ASP A 10 25.18 7.77 16.82
C ASP A 10 24.30 7.55 18.06
N GLN A 11 23.92 6.34 18.31
CA GLN A 11 23.59 5.93 19.66
C GLN A 11 24.90 5.77 20.40
N ILE A 12 25.55 6.89 20.70
CA ILE A 12 26.37 6.96 21.88
C ILE A 12 25.37 6.73 22.99
N ALA A 13 25.28 5.48 23.44
CA ALA A 13 24.60 5.18 24.68
C ALA A 13 25.33 5.97 25.76
N ALA A 14 24.82 7.15 26.04
CA ALA A 14 25.15 7.87 27.25
C ALA A 14 24.56 7.13 28.46
N VAL A 15 24.85 5.84 28.57
CA VAL A 15 24.54 5.04 29.76
C VAL A 15 25.51 5.38 30.91
N LYS A 16 26.45 6.27 30.69
CA LYS A 16 27.36 6.73 31.76
C LYS A 16 26.71 7.51 32.91
N ASN A 17 25.41 7.78 32.88
CA ASN A 17 24.73 8.57 33.91
C ASN A 17 23.43 7.96 34.45
N ILE A 18 23.15 6.68 34.24
CA ILE A 18 22.11 6.01 35.00
C ILE A 18 22.77 5.46 36.28
N THR A 19 22.90 6.29 37.28
CA THR A 19 23.06 5.87 38.65
C THR A 19 21.69 5.35 39.12
N ASP A 20 21.37 4.10 38.80
CA ASP A 20 20.30 3.40 39.48
C ASP A 20 20.86 3.00 40.86
N PRO A 21 20.37 3.60 41.98
CA PRO A 21 20.88 3.32 43.31
C PRO A 21 20.60 1.89 43.78
N TYR A 22 19.85 1.09 43.00
CA TYR A 22 19.46 -0.28 43.34
C TYR A 22 20.24 -1.35 42.59
N LEU A 23 21.09 -0.98 41.61
CA LEU A 23 21.96 -1.97 40.96
C LEU A 23 23.21 -2.18 41.75
N SER A 24 23.56 -3.43 42.07
CA SER A 24 24.89 -3.76 42.58
C SER A 24 25.95 -3.43 41.53
N GLN A 25 27.18 -3.14 41.99
CA GLN A 25 28.28 -2.80 41.09
C GLN A 25 28.53 -3.86 40.01
N GLU A 26 28.31 -5.13 40.36
CA GLU A 26 28.42 -6.28 39.44
C GLU A 26 27.26 -6.28 38.39
N GLN A 27 26.06 -5.90 38.78
CA GLN A 27 24.93 -5.74 37.86
C GLN A 27 25.11 -4.52 36.95
N PHE A 28 25.71 -3.46 37.46
CA PHE A 28 26.03 -2.24 36.68
C PHE A 28 27.15 -2.54 35.66
N GLU A 29 28.21 -3.27 36.05
CA GLU A 29 29.25 -3.69 35.12
C GLU A 29 28.74 -4.68 34.06
N LYS A 30 27.79 -5.54 34.40
CA LYS A 30 27.12 -6.44 33.46
C LYS A 30 26.19 -5.70 32.51
N ALA A 31 25.46 -4.68 33.01
CA ALA A 31 24.61 -3.84 32.17
C ALA A 31 25.42 -2.87 31.29
N SER A 32 26.61 -2.41 31.78
CA SER A 32 27.48 -1.54 30.99
C SER A 32 28.28 -2.29 29.90
N ASN A 33 28.45 -3.60 30.04
CA ASN A 33 29.08 -4.43 29.02
C ASN A 33 28.19 -4.73 27.79
N THR A 34 26.95 -4.26 27.79
CA THR A 34 26.04 -4.30 26.62
C THR A 34 25.98 -3.00 25.83
N SER A 35 26.82 -2.01 26.17
CA SER A 35 26.88 -0.77 25.39
C SER A 35 27.65 -1.00 24.09
N THR A 36 26.93 -1.12 22.98
CA THR A 36 27.52 -1.17 21.65
C THR A 36 28.21 0.15 21.32
N MET A 37 29.41 0.12 20.80
CA MET A 37 30.16 1.30 20.34
C MET A 37 29.63 1.84 18.98
N GLY A 38 28.34 1.66 18.74
CA GLY A 38 27.66 2.07 17.53
C GLY A 38 27.46 0.94 16.51
N SER A 39 26.67 1.21 15.50
CA SER A 39 26.40 0.26 14.41
C SER A 39 26.66 0.90 13.04
N TYR A 40 27.03 0.08 12.08
CA TYR A 40 27.22 0.50 10.69
C TYR A 40 26.51 -0.43 9.76
N SER A 41 25.77 0.13 8.82
CA SER A 41 25.15 -0.65 7.76
C SER A 41 25.31 0.03 6.41
N THR A 42 25.57 -0.75 5.41
CA THR A 42 25.59 -0.32 4.00
C THR A 42 24.68 -1.22 3.19
N SER A 43 23.91 -0.63 2.27
CA SER A 43 23.06 -1.37 1.37
C SER A 43 23.14 -0.82 -0.04
N MET A 44 23.09 -1.72 -1.01
CA MET A 44 22.97 -1.39 -2.41
C MET A 44 21.76 -2.13 -2.97
N SER A 45 20.91 -1.41 -3.70
CA SER A 45 19.76 -2.00 -4.38
C SER A 45 19.77 -1.60 -5.84
N GLU A 46 19.63 -2.59 -6.71
CA GLU A 46 19.47 -2.41 -8.14
C GLU A 46 18.11 -2.95 -8.55
N SER A 47 17.34 -2.15 -9.30
CA SER A 47 16.08 -2.57 -9.88
C SER A 47 16.13 -2.39 -11.39
N ARG A 48 15.84 -3.46 -12.12
CA ARG A 48 15.75 -3.49 -13.57
C ARG A 48 14.34 -3.87 -13.99
N MET A 49 13.74 -3.10 -14.88
CA MET A 49 12.47 -3.42 -15.50
C MET A 49 12.63 -3.39 -17.03
N LEU A 50 12.24 -4.47 -17.67
CA LEU A 50 12.13 -4.56 -19.12
C LEU A 50 10.67 -4.71 -19.49
N THR A 51 10.17 -3.84 -20.35
CA THR A 51 8.80 -3.87 -20.86
C THR A 51 8.86 -3.92 -22.39
N ALA A 52 8.14 -4.86 -22.97
CA ALA A 52 7.88 -4.90 -24.40
C ALA A 52 6.38 -4.88 -24.63
N SER A 53 5.90 -4.02 -25.53
CA SER A 53 4.49 -3.92 -25.88
C SER A 53 4.28 -3.77 -27.36
N VAL A 54 3.18 -4.35 -27.83
CA VAL A 54 2.70 -4.19 -29.21
C VAL A 54 1.25 -3.79 -29.13
N ILE A 55 0.88 -2.72 -29.84
CA ILE A 55 -0.47 -2.15 -29.86
C ILE A 55 -0.88 -1.93 -31.31
N GLY A 56 -2.04 -2.44 -31.67
CA GLY A 56 -2.75 -2.13 -32.90
C GLY A 56 -3.98 -1.28 -32.60
N GLN A 57 -4.17 -0.20 -33.36
CA GLN A 57 -5.35 0.67 -33.24
C GLN A 57 -5.98 0.85 -34.61
N TYR A 58 -7.29 0.85 -34.64
CA TYR A 58 -8.08 1.11 -35.82
C TYR A 58 -9.22 2.07 -35.49
N HIS A 59 -9.33 3.12 -36.29
CA HIS A 59 -10.41 4.09 -36.21
C HIS A 59 -11.25 4.07 -37.46
N VAL A 60 -12.55 4.15 -37.31
CA VAL A 60 -13.50 4.27 -38.44
C VAL A 60 -14.63 5.19 -38.09
N ASP A 61 -14.90 6.12 -39.02
CA ASP A 61 -16.12 6.94 -39.00
C ASP A 61 -17.24 6.17 -39.68
N LEU A 62 -18.28 5.90 -38.93
CA LEU A 62 -19.50 5.24 -39.42
C LEU A 62 -20.54 6.26 -39.85
N PRO A 63 -21.52 5.88 -40.68
CA PRO A 63 -22.65 6.75 -41.04
C PRO A 63 -23.38 7.27 -39.80
N SER A 64 -24.00 8.46 -39.92
CA SER A 64 -24.79 9.10 -38.85
C SER A 64 -23.98 9.60 -37.66
N ASP A 65 -22.75 10.06 -37.90
CA ASP A 65 -21.85 10.71 -36.94
C ASP A 65 -21.42 9.78 -35.77
N PHE A 66 -21.31 8.48 -36.03
CA PHE A 66 -20.70 7.54 -35.12
C PHE A 66 -19.22 7.37 -35.42
N GLY A 67 -18.36 7.53 -34.41
CA GLY A 67 -16.97 7.13 -34.42
C GLY A 67 -16.77 5.82 -33.67
N LEU A 68 -15.94 4.93 -34.21
CA LEU A 68 -15.57 3.66 -33.56
C LEU A 68 -14.05 3.52 -33.53
N ASP A 69 -13.50 3.40 -32.34
CA ASP A 69 -12.11 3.07 -32.08
C ASP A 69 -11.99 1.64 -31.57
N VAL A 70 -11.11 0.86 -32.16
CA VAL A 70 -10.78 -0.50 -31.70
C VAL A 70 -9.30 -0.56 -31.44
N MET A 71 -8.93 -1.02 -30.25
CA MET A 71 -7.55 -1.22 -29.85
C MET A 71 -7.35 -2.66 -29.37
N VAL A 72 -6.24 -3.28 -29.78
CA VAL A 72 -5.80 -4.58 -29.27
C VAL A 72 -4.31 -4.47 -28.96
N GLY A 73 -3.91 -4.96 -27.82
CA GLY A 73 -2.52 -4.91 -27.39
C GLY A 73 -2.07 -6.13 -26.62
N GLY A 74 -0.76 -6.33 -26.62
CA GLY A 74 -0.05 -7.29 -25.81
C GLY A 74 1.13 -6.64 -25.12
N GLU A 75 1.40 -7.04 -23.89
CA GLU A 75 2.47 -6.51 -23.07
C GLU A 75 3.19 -7.66 -22.36
N TRP A 76 4.51 -7.56 -22.31
CA TRP A 76 5.38 -8.42 -21.52
C TRP A 76 6.24 -7.56 -20.61
N LYS A 77 6.32 -7.92 -19.34
CA LYS A 77 7.12 -7.23 -18.31
C LYS A 77 7.99 -8.23 -17.56
N ASP A 78 9.29 -7.92 -17.42
CA ASP A 78 10.21 -8.60 -16.51
C ASP A 78 10.80 -7.59 -15.55
N ARG A 79 10.55 -7.77 -14.27
CA ARG A 79 11.10 -6.95 -13.19
C ARG A 79 12.02 -7.79 -12.35
N GLN A 80 13.25 -7.32 -12.19
CA GLN A 80 14.26 -7.92 -11.33
C GLN A 80 14.74 -6.89 -10.31
N SER A 81 14.95 -7.29 -9.09
CA SER A 81 15.49 -6.44 -8.04
C SER A 81 16.49 -7.26 -7.23
N ILE A 82 17.70 -6.75 -7.11
CA ILE A 82 18.77 -7.30 -6.31
C ILE A 82 19.10 -6.29 -5.23
N SER A 83 19.09 -6.73 -3.98
CA SER A 83 19.49 -5.91 -2.84
C SER A 83 20.57 -6.65 -2.05
N THR A 84 21.66 -5.95 -1.80
CA THR A 84 22.76 -6.44 -0.97
C THR A 84 22.87 -5.54 0.25
N ARG A 85 22.91 -6.13 1.44
CA ARG A 85 23.07 -5.40 2.70
C ARG A 85 24.18 -6.03 3.52
N ALA A 86 25.06 -5.19 4.05
CA ALA A 86 26.04 -5.55 5.05
C ALA A 86 25.83 -4.66 6.29
N SER A 87 25.83 -5.24 7.47
CA SER A 87 25.66 -4.50 8.72
C SER A 87 26.48 -5.15 9.84
N GLY A 88 26.75 -4.36 10.88
CA GLY A 88 27.41 -4.87 12.06
C GLY A 88 27.44 -3.82 13.18
N GLU A 89 27.93 -4.26 14.33
CA GLU A 89 27.96 -3.50 15.58
C GLU A 89 29.37 -3.46 16.13
N ASP A 90 29.62 -2.49 17.00
CA ASP A 90 30.88 -2.21 17.69
C ASP A 90 32.03 -1.82 16.75
N PHE A 91 32.27 -0.50 16.66
CA PHE A 91 33.44 0.02 15.98
C PHE A 91 34.73 -0.30 16.75
N ILE A 92 35.74 -0.85 16.06
CA ILE A 92 37.08 -1.06 16.62
C ILE A 92 37.74 0.30 16.84
N ILE A 93 37.61 1.21 15.89
CA ILE A 93 38.16 2.59 15.98
C ILE A 93 36.99 3.56 15.78
N PRO A 94 36.67 4.38 16.80
CA PRO A 94 35.62 5.39 16.68
C PRO A 94 35.88 6.36 15.55
N GLY A 95 34.83 6.72 14.78
CA GLY A 95 34.92 7.69 13.68
C GLY A 95 35.41 7.14 12.34
N VAL A 96 35.78 5.86 12.25
CA VAL A 96 36.14 5.20 11.00
C VAL A 96 34.97 4.33 10.51
N TYR A 97 34.27 4.82 9.50
CA TYR A 97 33.05 4.19 8.97
C TYR A 97 33.38 3.21 7.83
N SER A 98 33.61 1.95 8.19
CA SER A 98 33.93 0.88 7.28
C SER A 98 33.48 -0.45 7.85
N MET A 99 33.00 -1.37 7.01
CA MET A 99 32.69 -2.74 7.45
C MET A 99 33.91 -3.47 8.04
N LYS A 100 35.12 -3.14 7.60
CA LYS A 100 36.36 -3.71 8.17
C LYS A 100 36.66 -3.22 9.60
N ASN A 101 36.03 -2.14 10.03
CA ASN A 101 36.19 -1.53 11.34
C ASN A 101 35.04 -1.92 12.30
N ILE A 102 34.31 -2.97 12.01
CA ILE A 102 33.23 -3.51 12.82
C ILE A 102 33.70 -4.80 13.47
N GLN A 103 33.45 -4.93 14.78
CA GLN A 103 33.84 -6.09 15.56
C GLN A 103 32.85 -7.26 15.39
N TYR A 104 31.55 -6.97 15.39
CA TYR A 104 30.49 -7.96 15.25
C TYR A 104 29.70 -7.71 13.98
N HIS A 105 29.79 -8.61 13.03
CA HIS A 105 29.05 -8.55 11.77
C HIS A 105 27.70 -9.25 11.94
N ASN A 106 26.61 -8.55 11.57
CA ASN A 106 25.27 -9.13 11.53
C ASN A 106 25.11 -9.87 10.20
N GLY A 107 25.34 -11.18 10.22
CA GLY A 107 25.24 -12.08 9.08
C GLY A 107 25.53 -13.49 9.50
N VAL A 108 25.21 -14.46 8.62
CA VAL A 108 25.45 -15.89 8.89
C VAL A 108 26.94 -16.18 8.70
N GLY A 109 27.66 -16.37 9.82
CA GLY A 109 29.06 -16.81 9.84
C GLY A 109 30.06 -15.75 10.29
N GLU A 110 31.22 -16.19 10.78
CA GLU A 110 32.35 -15.38 11.26
C GLU A 110 32.97 -14.47 10.19
N THR A 111 32.51 -14.55 8.96
CA THR A 111 33.03 -13.81 7.78
C THR A 111 32.17 -12.67 7.30
N GLY A 112 31.14 -12.27 8.06
CA GLY A 112 30.30 -11.10 7.70
C GLY A 112 29.64 -11.22 6.32
N ASP A 113 28.89 -12.28 6.11
CA ASP A 113 28.19 -12.48 4.87
C ASP A 113 27.18 -11.36 4.61
N SER A 114 27.25 -10.80 3.42
CA SER A 114 26.26 -9.84 2.95
C SER A 114 24.94 -10.56 2.71
N ASP A 115 23.86 -10.00 3.25
CA ASP A 115 22.51 -10.47 2.94
C ASP A 115 22.17 -10.04 1.50
N VAL A 116 21.98 -11.02 0.62
CA VAL A 116 21.63 -10.79 -0.78
C VAL A 116 20.20 -11.27 -1.02
N SER A 117 19.33 -10.33 -1.35
CA SER A 117 17.96 -10.61 -1.75
C SER A 117 17.81 -10.44 -3.25
N HIS A 118 17.29 -11.46 -3.93
CA HIS A 118 16.99 -11.43 -5.35
C HIS A 118 15.50 -11.70 -5.56
N ASN A 119 14.80 -10.74 -6.18
CA ASN A 119 13.40 -10.85 -6.51
C ASN A 119 13.20 -10.72 -8.02
N GLN A 120 12.44 -11.65 -8.61
CA GLN A 120 12.05 -11.59 -10.01
C GLN A 120 10.56 -11.82 -10.16
N ARG A 121 9.93 -11.02 -11.04
CA ARG A 121 8.53 -11.12 -11.39
C ARG A 121 8.34 -10.90 -12.88
N ARG A 122 7.57 -11.76 -13.51
CA ARG A 122 7.19 -11.68 -14.91
C ARG A 122 5.69 -11.61 -15.04
N ASN A 123 5.23 -10.71 -15.91
CA ASN A 123 3.83 -10.56 -16.24
C ASN A 123 3.68 -10.54 -17.77
N ILE A 124 2.62 -11.18 -18.25
CA ILE A 124 2.15 -11.09 -19.63
C ILE A 124 0.71 -10.60 -19.57
N GLY A 125 0.38 -9.63 -20.42
CA GLY A 125 -0.98 -9.09 -20.52
C GLY A 125 -1.44 -9.03 -21.97
N VAL A 126 -2.67 -9.43 -22.22
CA VAL A 126 -3.35 -9.22 -23.50
C VAL A 126 -4.62 -8.44 -23.22
N TYR A 127 -4.86 -7.38 -24.00
CA TYR A 127 -5.98 -6.49 -23.76
C TYR A 127 -6.58 -5.96 -25.04
N GLY A 128 -7.84 -5.58 -24.95
CA GLY A 128 -8.55 -4.91 -26.02
C GLY A 128 -9.53 -3.88 -25.49
N GLU A 129 -9.80 -2.87 -26.31
CA GLU A 129 -10.76 -1.81 -26.07
C GLU A 129 -11.60 -1.58 -27.32
N ILE A 130 -12.90 -1.39 -27.11
CA ILE A 130 -13.81 -0.89 -28.13
C ILE A 130 -14.45 0.38 -27.57
N ARG A 131 -14.26 1.48 -28.27
CA ARG A 131 -14.83 2.78 -27.91
C ARG A 131 -15.73 3.28 -29.01
N ALA A 132 -16.95 3.57 -28.67
CA ALA A 132 -17.92 4.21 -29.55
C ALA A 132 -18.18 5.66 -29.10
N ASP A 133 -18.19 6.58 -30.05
CA ASP A 133 -18.56 7.97 -29.85
C ASP A 133 -19.74 8.30 -30.78
N TYR A 134 -20.70 9.03 -30.25
CA TYR A 134 -21.83 9.56 -31.02
C TYR A 134 -21.87 11.06 -30.92
N LYS A 135 -21.50 11.75 -32.02
CA LYS A 135 -21.57 13.24 -32.14
C LYS A 135 -20.80 14.01 -31.06
N GLY A 136 -19.86 13.40 -30.34
CA GLY A 136 -19.30 14.00 -29.13
C GLY A 136 -20.27 14.14 -27.95
N LEU A 137 -21.54 13.70 -28.12
CA LEU A 137 -22.60 13.75 -27.11
C LEU A 137 -22.50 12.60 -26.13
N ALA A 138 -22.31 11.40 -26.66
CA ALA A 138 -22.25 10.19 -25.86
C ALA A 138 -21.03 9.36 -26.24
N THR A 139 -20.33 8.88 -25.22
CA THR A 139 -19.18 7.98 -25.39
C THR A 139 -19.40 6.71 -24.57
N LEU A 140 -19.07 5.56 -25.15
CA LEU A 140 -19.07 4.27 -24.46
C LEU A 140 -17.76 3.56 -24.78
N SER A 141 -17.01 3.15 -23.75
CA SER A 141 -15.81 2.33 -23.89
C SER A 141 -15.97 1.07 -23.09
N VAL A 142 -15.63 -0.05 -23.72
CA VAL A 142 -15.60 -1.36 -23.08
C VAL A 142 -14.18 -1.89 -23.26
N THR A 143 -13.55 -2.24 -22.14
CA THR A 143 -12.21 -2.83 -22.14
C THR A 143 -12.23 -4.24 -21.54
N SER A 144 -11.30 -5.04 -21.98
CA SER A 144 -11.09 -6.39 -21.47
C SER A 144 -9.61 -6.70 -21.46
N ARG A 145 -9.12 -7.24 -20.33
CA ARG A 145 -7.71 -7.59 -20.17
C ARG A 145 -7.57 -8.97 -19.52
N TRP A 146 -6.62 -9.72 -19.99
CA TRP A 146 -6.19 -11.01 -19.45
C TRP A 146 -4.72 -10.93 -19.08
N ASP A 147 -4.41 -11.27 -17.83
CA ASP A 147 -3.03 -11.24 -17.33
C ASP A 147 -2.59 -12.59 -16.78
N TRP A 148 -1.32 -12.92 -17.04
CA TRP A 148 -0.57 -14.04 -16.45
C TRP A 148 0.54 -13.46 -15.57
N SER A 149 0.71 -14.02 -14.39
CA SER A 149 1.78 -13.63 -13.47
C SER A 149 2.58 -14.84 -13.00
N SER A 150 3.91 -14.67 -12.93
CA SER A 150 4.81 -15.69 -12.39
C SER A 150 4.71 -15.86 -10.88
N THR A 151 3.95 -15.01 -10.20
CA THR A 151 3.80 -15.00 -8.73
C THR A 151 2.52 -15.67 -8.25
N LEU A 152 1.70 -16.18 -9.17
CA LEU A 152 0.45 -16.89 -8.90
C LEU A 152 0.51 -18.29 -9.50
N GLU A 153 -0.31 -19.19 -8.99
CA GLU A 153 -0.45 -20.53 -9.57
C GLU A 153 -1.03 -20.49 -10.99
N GLN A 154 -0.58 -21.42 -11.82
CA GLN A 154 -1.03 -21.48 -13.22
C GLN A 154 -2.52 -21.73 -13.36
N GLU A 155 -3.14 -22.42 -12.39
CA GLU A 155 -4.58 -22.69 -12.37
C GLU A 155 -5.41 -21.41 -12.33
N TYR A 156 -4.89 -20.35 -11.72
CA TYR A 156 -5.56 -19.05 -11.62
C TYR A 156 -5.10 -18.05 -12.70
N SER A 157 -4.36 -18.50 -13.71
CA SER A 157 -3.93 -17.70 -14.85
C SER A 157 -4.55 -18.21 -16.15
N PRO A 158 -5.05 -17.36 -17.04
CA PRO A 158 -5.11 -15.90 -16.94
C PRO A 158 -6.27 -15.44 -16.05
N TYR A 159 -6.07 -14.33 -15.36
CA TYR A 159 -7.14 -13.62 -14.68
C TYR A 159 -7.66 -12.47 -15.55
N TRP A 160 -8.98 -12.31 -15.49
CA TRP A 160 -9.72 -11.44 -16.39
C TRP A 160 -10.21 -10.17 -15.70
N TYR A 161 -10.01 -9.04 -16.38
CA TYR A 161 -10.43 -7.72 -15.91
C TYR A 161 -11.27 -7.02 -16.98
N PRO A 162 -12.58 -6.92 -16.81
CA PRO A 162 -13.43 -6.07 -17.65
C PRO A 162 -13.51 -4.67 -17.09
N SER A 163 -13.71 -3.67 -17.97
CA SER A 163 -14.23 -2.39 -17.57
C SER A 163 -15.18 -1.81 -18.61
N ILE A 164 -16.07 -0.95 -18.13
CA ILE A 164 -17.01 -0.20 -18.96
C ILE A 164 -17.02 1.25 -18.46
N THR A 165 -16.90 2.19 -19.39
CA THR A 165 -16.98 3.63 -19.11
C THR A 165 -17.98 4.26 -20.05
N ALA A 166 -18.88 5.06 -19.49
CA ALA A 166 -19.89 5.83 -20.26
C ALA A 166 -19.82 7.32 -19.92
N GLY A 167 -19.99 8.15 -20.91
CA GLY A 167 -20.08 9.60 -20.76
C GLY A 167 -21.22 10.17 -21.61
N LEU A 168 -21.94 11.14 -21.05
CA LEU A 168 -23.06 11.82 -21.72
C LEU A 168 -23.00 13.32 -21.49
N VAL A 169 -22.86 14.11 -22.56
CA VAL A 169 -22.95 15.59 -22.53
C VAL A 169 -24.41 15.96 -22.63
N PHE A 170 -25.13 15.90 -21.51
CA PHE A 170 -26.59 16.14 -21.50
C PHE A 170 -26.96 17.58 -21.78
N SER A 171 -26.05 18.54 -21.58
CA SER A 171 -26.30 19.94 -21.88
C SER A 171 -26.61 20.21 -23.36
N GLU A 172 -26.12 19.37 -24.25
CA GLU A 172 -26.39 19.50 -25.69
C GLU A 172 -27.72 18.86 -26.13
N LEU A 173 -28.27 17.98 -25.26
CA LEU A 173 -29.57 17.33 -25.54
C LEU A 173 -30.76 18.18 -25.16
N ILE A 174 -30.59 19.18 -24.30
CA ILE A 174 -31.67 20.02 -23.80
C ILE A 174 -31.66 21.35 -24.57
N PRO A 175 -32.64 21.60 -25.46
CA PRO A 175 -32.71 22.84 -26.22
C PRO A 175 -32.76 24.06 -25.29
N GLY A 176 -31.95 25.07 -25.57
CA GLY A 176 -31.88 26.31 -24.79
C GLY A 176 -31.00 26.26 -23.52
N LEU A 177 -30.46 25.11 -23.14
CA LEU A 177 -29.53 25.04 -22.01
C LEU A 177 -28.15 25.62 -22.39
N ASN A 178 -27.75 25.45 -23.65
CA ASN A 178 -26.50 25.96 -24.23
C ASN A 178 -26.71 27.30 -25.00
N ASP A 179 -27.88 27.94 -24.87
CA ASP A 179 -28.11 29.21 -25.56
C ASP A 179 -27.13 30.27 -25.01
N THR A 180 -26.37 30.89 -25.93
CA THR A 180 -25.42 31.96 -25.60
C THR A 180 -26.03 33.14 -24.86
N LYS A 181 -27.36 33.26 -24.87
CA LYS A 181 -28.11 34.24 -24.11
C LYS A 181 -28.33 33.84 -22.64
N ASN A 182 -28.23 32.57 -22.33
CA ASN A 182 -28.43 32.06 -20.97
C ASN A 182 -27.06 31.70 -20.33
N ASN A 183 -26.35 32.72 -19.86
CA ASN A 183 -25.00 32.57 -19.27
C ASN A 183 -24.95 31.79 -17.96
N TRP A 184 -26.10 31.34 -17.44
CA TRP A 184 -26.16 30.70 -16.13
C TRP A 184 -25.61 29.28 -16.17
N PHE A 185 -25.99 28.44 -17.13
CA PHE A 185 -25.53 27.08 -17.31
C PHE A 185 -24.78 26.97 -18.65
N SER A 186 -23.54 26.52 -18.62
CA SER A 186 -22.64 26.54 -19.78
C SER A 186 -22.30 25.15 -20.32
N PHE A 187 -22.27 24.15 -19.44
CA PHE A 187 -21.89 22.77 -19.81
C PHE A 187 -22.32 21.81 -18.75
N GLY A 188 -22.76 20.62 -19.15
CA GLY A 188 -23.11 19.52 -18.27
C GLY A 188 -22.78 18.17 -18.89
N LYS A 189 -21.93 17.41 -18.21
CA LYS A 189 -21.55 16.04 -18.57
C LYS A 189 -21.76 15.11 -17.39
N LEU A 190 -22.42 14.00 -17.61
CA LEU A 190 -22.45 12.86 -16.68
C LEU A 190 -21.41 11.83 -17.11
N ARG A 191 -20.79 11.19 -16.15
CA ARG A 191 -19.88 10.07 -16.39
C ARG A 191 -20.17 8.94 -15.42
N GLY A 192 -19.94 7.72 -15.88
CA GLY A 192 -20.02 6.53 -15.05
C GLY A 192 -19.01 5.53 -15.52
N ASN A 193 -18.40 4.83 -14.56
CA ASN A 193 -17.52 3.71 -14.86
C ASN A 193 -17.78 2.53 -13.92
N PHE A 194 -17.46 1.35 -14.43
CA PHE A 194 -17.36 0.10 -13.69
C PHE A 194 -16.09 -0.56 -14.14
N ALA A 195 -15.24 -0.99 -13.19
CA ALA A 195 -13.99 -1.67 -13.51
C ALA A 195 -13.68 -2.75 -12.49
N MET A 196 -13.11 -3.84 -12.98
CA MET A 196 -12.43 -4.84 -12.15
C MET A 196 -10.94 -4.76 -12.40
N VAL A 197 -10.15 -4.87 -11.34
CA VAL A 197 -8.68 -4.87 -11.41
C VAL A 197 -8.16 -5.96 -10.48
N GLY A 198 -7.22 -6.77 -10.96
CA GLY A 198 -6.56 -7.75 -10.13
C GLY A 198 -5.16 -7.30 -9.72
N LYS A 199 -4.75 -7.74 -8.56
CA LYS A 199 -3.40 -7.58 -8.04
C LYS A 199 -2.84 -8.94 -7.66
N ASP A 200 -1.68 -9.28 -8.20
CA ASP A 200 -0.99 -10.52 -7.89
C ASP A 200 -0.17 -10.43 -6.58
N ALA A 201 0.29 -11.59 -6.11
CA ALA A 201 1.11 -11.72 -4.93
C ALA A 201 2.53 -11.15 -5.14
N PRO A 202 3.21 -10.72 -4.08
CA PRO A 202 4.67 -10.57 -4.11
C PRO A 202 5.38 -11.86 -4.51
N PRO A 203 6.59 -11.78 -5.13
CA PRO A 203 7.35 -12.97 -5.50
C PRO A 203 7.65 -13.88 -4.30
N TYR A 204 7.65 -15.19 -4.54
CA TYR A 204 8.08 -16.24 -3.60
C TYR A 204 7.22 -16.39 -2.33
N LEU A 205 6.01 -15.83 -2.28
CA LEU A 205 5.11 -16.03 -1.14
C LEU A 205 4.56 -17.45 -1.04
N MET A 206 4.57 -18.20 -2.13
CA MET A 206 4.16 -19.61 -2.16
C MET A 206 5.29 -20.56 -1.75
N ASP A 207 6.53 -20.07 -1.67
CA ASP A 207 7.68 -20.87 -1.31
C ASP A 207 7.74 -21.09 0.20
N ARG A 208 7.87 -22.34 0.63
CA ARG A 208 8.12 -22.67 2.03
C ARG A 208 9.56 -22.38 2.37
N ARG A 209 9.78 -21.46 3.31
CA ARG A 209 11.12 -21.11 3.79
C ARG A 209 11.31 -21.60 5.21
N PHE A 210 12.49 -22.14 5.45
CA PHE A 210 12.93 -22.55 6.79
C PHE A 210 13.94 -21.52 7.30
N THR A 211 13.74 -21.05 8.52
CA THR A 211 14.76 -20.25 9.21
C THR A 211 15.69 -21.21 9.96
N GLN A 212 16.96 -21.14 9.62
CA GLN A 212 18.00 -21.90 10.29
C GLN A 212 18.45 -21.12 11.53
N PHE A 213 18.39 -21.75 12.68
CA PHE A 213 18.96 -21.21 13.90
C PHE A 213 20.38 -21.73 14.11
N GLN A 214 21.07 -21.03 15.00
CA GLN A 214 22.44 -21.28 15.40
C GLN A 214 22.74 -22.78 15.59
N SER A 215 23.97 -23.18 15.26
CA SER A 215 24.47 -24.51 15.50
C SER A 215 24.30 -24.91 16.97
N LEU A 216 23.72 -26.08 17.20
CA LEU A 216 23.72 -26.71 18.50
C LEU A 216 25.18 -27.01 18.91
N PRO A 217 25.49 -27.10 20.21
CA PRO A 217 26.87 -27.36 20.69
C PRO A 217 27.57 -28.57 20.05
N ASP A 218 26.79 -29.52 19.55
CA ASP A 218 27.29 -30.76 18.91
C ASP A 218 27.36 -30.67 17.37
N GLY A 219 27.29 -29.46 16.79
CA GLY A 219 27.36 -29.25 15.34
C GLY A 219 26.04 -29.50 14.58
N GLY A 220 24.96 -29.74 15.29
CA GLY A 220 23.62 -29.85 14.68
C GLY A 220 22.97 -28.48 14.41
N TYR A 221 22.09 -28.45 13.44
CA TYR A 221 21.30 -27.28 13.13
C TYR A 221 19.83 -27.51 13.50
N ALA A 222 19.22 -26.56 14.20
CA ALA A 222 17.78 -26.53 14.37
C ALA A 222 17.17 -25.60 13.29
N ALA A 223 16.25 -26.12 12.53
CA ALA A 223 15.48 -25.34 11.59
C ALA A 223 13.99 -25.56 11.87
N TYR A 224 13.22 -24.47 11.91
CA TYR A 224 11.76 -24.56 11.92
C TYR A 224 11.20 -23.74 10.77
N ALA A 225 10.04 -24.13 10.29
CA ALA A 225 9.32 -23.35 9.31
C ALA A 225 8.76 -22.10 9.99
N SER A 226 9.53 -21.01 9.97
CA SER A 226 9.08 -19.75 10.54
C SER A 226 8.16 -18.99 9.62
N LEU A 227 8.08 -19.36 8.34
CA LEU A 227 7.51 -18.51 7.32
C LEU A 227 6.54 -19.26 6.41
N THR A 228 5.42 -18.66 6.35
CA THR A 228 4.46 -18.50 5.28
C THR A 228 4.54 -19.52 4.17
N ARG A 229 3.66 -20.46 4.22
CA ARG A 229 3.26 -21.17 3.03
C ARG A 229 1.99 -20.49 2.50
N GLY A 230 2.08 -19.81 1.35
CA GLY A 230 0.90 -19.48 0.57
C GLY A 230 0.40 -20.77 -0.07
N PHE A 231 -0.85 -21.16 0.20
CA PHE A 231 -1.51 -22.22 -0.53
C PHE A 231 -2.45 -21.59 -1.52
N GLU A 232 -2.38 -22.01 -2.79
CA GLU A 232 -3.39 -21.70 -3.80
C GLU A 232 -3.70 -20.18 -3.87
N LEU A 233 -2.64 -19.34 -3.91
CA LEU A 233 -2.84 -17.90 -3.95
C LEU A 233 -3.49 -17.46 -5.25
N LYS A 234 -4.64 -16.81 -5.10
CA LYS A 234 -5.41 -16.15 -6.15
C LYS A 234 -5.05 -14.66 -6.21
N PRO A 235 -5.31 -13.97 -7.32
CA PRO A 235 -5.20 -12.53 -7.34
C PRO A 235 -6.20 -11.86 -6.37
N GLU A 236 -5.81 -10.78 -5.75
CA GLU A 236 -6.76 -9.86 -5.11
C GLU A 236 -7.60 -9.20 -6.21
N ILE A 237 -8.90 -9.14 -6.05
CA ILE A 237 -9.80 -8.52 -7.02
C ILE A 237 -10.42 -7.26 -6.43
N SER A 238 -10.17 -6.14 -7.07
CA SER A 238 -10.80 -4.87 -6.76
C SER A 238 -11.88 -4.57 -7.78
N THR A 239 -13.13 -4.48 -7.33
CA THR A 239 -14.27 -4.08 -8.13
C THR A 239 -14.66 -2.66 -7.75
N SER A 240 -14.68 -1.76 -8.71
CA SER A 240 -15.03 -0.35 -8.50
C SER A 240 -16.15 0.10 -9.42
N TRP A 241 -16.96 1.00 -8.92
CA TRP A 241 -17.85 1.80 -9.74
C TRP A 241 -17.80 3.27 -9.27
N GLU A 242 -17.97 4.16 -10.23
CA GLU A 242 -17.97 5.59 -10.02
C GLU A 242 -19.07 6.24 -10.88
N VAL A 243 -19.72 7.22 -10.29
CA VAL A 243 -20.59 8.14 -11.03
C VAL A 243 -20.15 9.57 -10.74
N GLY A 244 -20.10 10.40 -11.78
CA GLY A 244 -19.64 11.77 -11.63
C GLY A 244 -20.35 12.73 -12.58
N ALA A 245 -20.24 14.01 -12.28
CA ALA A 245 -20.78 15.09 -13.07
C ALA A 245 -19.78 16.24 -13.18
N ASP A 246 -19.52 16.70 -14.43
CA ASP A 246 -18.79 17.95 -14.72
C ASP A 246 -19.83 18.99 -15.13
N LEU A 247 -19.98 20.03 -14.32
CA LEU A 247 -20.95 21.09 -14.48
C LEU A 247 -20.23 22.44 -14.58
N ARG A 248 -20.60 23.25 -15.56
CA ARG A 248 -20.03 24.58 -15.74
C ARG A 248 -21.11 25.63 -15.83
N PHE A 249 -20.88 26.72 -15.15
CA PHE A 249 -21.82 27.80 -15.00
C PHE A 249 -21.19 29.17 -15.36
N LEU A 250 -22.00 30.17 -15.58
CA LEU A 250 -21.60 31.57 -15.78
C LEU A 250 -20.54 31.71 -16.89
N SER A 251 -20.81 31.15 -18.06
CA SER A 251 -19.89 31.15 -19.23
C SER A 251 -18.53 30.54 -18.87
N ASN A 252 -18.54 29.37 -18.24
CA ASN A 252 -17.38 28.63 -17.76
C ASN A 252 -16.55 29.33 -16.66
N ARG A 253 -17.09 30.37 -16.01
CA ARG A 253 -16.42 31.02 -14.89
C ARG A 253 -16.48 30.21 -13.60
N LEU A 254 -17.52 29.40 -13.41
CA LEU A 254 -17.66 28.49 -12.28
C LEU A 254 -17.68 27.06 -12.81
N ARG A 255 -16.78 26.24 -12.32
CA ARG A 255 -16.60 24.82 -12.68
C ARG A 255 -16.80 23.99 -11.44
N LEU A 256 -17.66 22.98 -11.52
CA LEU A 256 -17.96 22.03 -10.45
C LEU A 256 -17.78 20.61 -10.99
N ASP A 257 -16.88 19.86 -10.40
CA ASP A 257 -16.72 18.41 -10.61
C ASP A 257 -17.13 17.68 -9.34
N LEU A 258 -18.02 16.71 -9.49
CA LEU A 258 -18.51 15.85 -8.42
C LEU A 258 -18.30 14.40 -8.82
N ALA A 259 -17.78 13.59 -7.90
CA ALA A 259 -17.69 12.15 -8.07
C ALA A 259 -18.07 11.43 -6.79
N TYR A 260 -18.81 10.34 -6.93
CA TYR A 260 -19.06 9.37 -5.88
C TYR A 260 -18.58 8.01 -6.37
N TYR A 261 -17.81 7.31 -5.53
CA TYR A 261 -17.25 6.01 -5.86
C TYR A 261 -17.41 4.99 -4.74
N SER A 262 -17.42 3.72 -5.13
CA SER A 262 -17.25 2.57 -4.25
C SER A 262 -16.23 1.63 -4.84
N LEU A 263 -15.27 1.23 -4.02
CA LEU A 263 -14.20 0.28 -4.34
C LEU A 263 -14.24 -0.86 -3.33
N LYS A 264 -14.54 -2.06 -3.79
CA LYS A 264 -14.53 -3.29 -2.98
C LYS A 264 -13.35 -4.16 -3.41
N THR A 265 -12.47 -4.49 -2.46
CA THR A 265 -11.35 -5.42 -2.69
C THR A 265 -11.61 -6.72 -1.95
N GLU A 266 -11.65 -7.81 -2.70
CA GLU A 266 -11.90 -9.17 -2.23
C GLU A 266 -10.65 -10.03 -2.38
N ASN A 267 -10.59 -11.15 -1.65
CA ASN A 267 -9.46 -12.09 -1.68
C ASN A 267 -8.13 -11.40 -1.33
N GLN A 268 -8.13 -10.51 -0.33
CA GLN A 268 -6.90 -9.86 0.09
C GLN A 268 -5.87 -10.90 0.54
N ILE A 269 -4.63 -10.73 0.09
CA ILE A 269 -3.53 -11.60 0.47
C ILE A 269 -3.02 -11.14 1.83
N VAL A 270 -3.42 -11.87 2.87
CA VAL A 270 -3.07 -11.59 4.26
C VAL A 270 -2.21 -12.70 4.84
N THR A 271 -1.30 -12.33 5.73
CA THR A 271 -0.49 -13.28 6.49
C THR A 271 -1.01 -13.38 7.90
N VAL A 272 -1.47 -14.55 8.28
CA VAL A 272 -2.06 -14.81 9.60
C VAL A 272 -1.21 -15.79 10.39
N ARG A 273 -1.23 -15.66 11.71
CA ARG A 273 -0.61 -16.62 12.61
C ARG A 273 -1.51 -17.85 12.71
N VAL A 274 -0.90 -19.03 12.56
CA VAL A 274 -1.58 -20.32 12.65
C VAL A 274 -1.08 -21.12 13.85
N SER A 275 -1.80 -22.19 14.18
CA SER A 275 -1.37 -23.10 15.26
C SER A 275 -0.04 -23.76 14.89
N LEU A 276 0.90 -23.78 15.81
CA LEU A 276 2.18 -24.49 15.65
C LEU A 276 2.01 -25.98 15.37
N ALA A 277 0.85 -26.56 15.69
CA ALA A 277 0.52 -27.95 15.37
C ALA A 277 0.43 -28.20 13.86
N SER A 278 0.24 -27.16 13.03
CA SER A 278 0.27 -27.25 11.57
C SER A 278 1.70 -27.38 11.01
N GLY A 279 2.72 -27.15 11.83
CA GLY A 279 4.13 -27.09 11.40
C GLY A 279 4.55 -25.75 10.82
N ASP A 280 3.65 -24.78 10.76
CA ASP A 280 3.92 -23.41 10.30
C ASP A 280 3.58 -22.42 11.42
N VAL A 281 4.24 -21.26 11.47
CA VAL A 281 3.93 -20.17 12.41
C VAL A 281 3.01 -19.15 11.77
N LEU A 282 3.26 -18.84 10.51
CA LEU A 282 2.54 -17.89 9.70
C LEU A 282 2.04 -18.57 8.42
N GLN A 283 0.88 -18.18 7.96
CA GLN A 283 0.32 -18.67 6.70
C GLN A 283 -0.25 -17.50 5.90
N THR A 284 0.11 -17.43 4.60
CA THR A 284 -0.46 -16.47 3.67
C THR A 284 -1.68 -17.09 2.98
N ARG A 285 -2.78 -16.36 2.98
CA ARG A 285 -4.07 -16.78 2.42
C ARG A 285 -4.76 -15.62 1.70
N ASN A 286 -5.67 -15.96 0.79
CA ASN A 286 -6.61 -15.01 0.21
C ASN A 286 -7.86 -14.91 1.09
N GLU A 287 -7.80 -14.10 2.09
CA GLU A 287 -8.90 -13.89 3.04
C GLU A 287 -9.04 -12.41 3.34
N GLY A 288 -10.26 -11.99 3.57
CA GLY A 288 -10.56 -10.60 3.86
C GLY A 288 -11.15 -9.84 2.67
N THR A 289 -12.07 -8.98 3.02
CA THR A 289 -12.77 -8.08 2.08
C THR A 289 -12.88 -6.71 2.71
N VAL A 290 -12.49 -5.70 1.94
CA VAL A 290 -12.53 -4.30 2.36
C VAL A 290 -13.29 -3.49 1.33
N GLU A 291 -14.09 -2.54 1.79
CA GLU A 291 -14.81 -1.59 0.95
C GLU A 291 -14.41 -0.16 1.31
N ASN A 292 -14.16 0.65 0.29
CA ASN A 292 -13.94 2.09 0.41
C ASN A 292 -15.00 2.82 -0.40
N GLN A 293 -15.69 3.74 0.22
CA GLN A 293 -16.66 4.62 -0.43
C GLN A 293 -16.28 6.07 -0.20
N GLY A 294 -16.45 6.90 -1.21
CA GLY A 294 -16.05 8.28 -1.09
C GLY A 294 -16.81 9.24 -1.99
N LEU A 295 -16.77 10.50 -1.59
CA LEU A 295 -17.28 11.64 -2.33
C LEU A 295 -16.13 12.60 -2.57
N GLU A 296 -15.98 13.04 -3.82
CA GLU A 296 -15.00 14.05 -4.23
C GLU A 296 -15.72 15.24 -4.86
N LEU A 297 -15.30 16.43 -4.48
CA LEU A 297 -15.81 17.69 -5.00
C LEU A 297 -14.63 18.59 -5.33
N THR A 298 -14.61 19.08 -6.57
CA THR A 298 -13.71 20.15 -7.00
C THR A 298 -14.57 21.33 -7.46
N LEU A 299 -14.37 22.48 -6.84
CA LEU A 299 -15.03 23.72 -7.19
C LEU A 299 -13.97 24.75 -7.57
N GLU A 300 -14.05 25.28 -8.78
CA GLU A 300 -13.16 26.34 -9.25
C GLU A 300 -13.97 27.52 -9.77
N GLY A 301 -13.55 28.73 -9.42
CA GLY A 301 -14.21 29.95 -9.85
C GLY A 301 -13.25 31.06 -10.29
N ASP A 302 -13.49 31.65 -11.48
CA ASP A 302 -12.79 32.84 -11.93
C ASP A 302 -13.44 34.06 -11.26
N ILE A 303 -12.94 34.47 -10.09
CA ILE A 303 -13.50 35.55 -9.28
C ILE A 303 -13.36 36.88 -10.02
N ILE A 304 -12.14 37.15 -10.53
CA ILE A 304 -11.87 38.31 -11.35
C ILE A 304 -11.41 37.81 -12.73
N LYS A 305 -12.11 38.26 -13.77
CA LYS A 305 -11.73 38.02 -15.16
C LYS A 305 -12.02 39.32 -15.94
N ARG A 306 -11.00 40.15 -16.07
CA ARG A 306 -11.01 41.43 -16.80
C ARG A 306 -9.70 41.56 -17.58
N ASP A 307 -9.66 42.50 -18.52
CA ASP A 307 -8.48 42.77 -19.33
C ASP A 307 -7.22 42.96 -18.46
N GLY A 308 -6.26 42.06 -18.62
CA GLY A 308 -5.02 42.04 -17.89
C GLY A 308 -5.06 41.45 -16.47
N TRP A 309 -6.24 41.07 -15.95
CA TRP A 309 -6.37 40.48 -14.60
C TRP A 309 -7.20 39.20 -14.63
N LEU A 310 -6.59 38.11 -14.10
CA LEU A 310 -7.27 36.84 -13.83
C LEU A 310 -6.96 36.42 -12.40
N TRP A 311 -8.02 36.24 -11.60
CA TRP A 311 -7.92 35.64 -10.28
C TRP A 311 -8.90 34.46 -10.20
N THR A 312 -8.33 33.25 -10.05
CA THR A 312 -9.09 32.00 -9.91
C THR A 312 -8.91 31.49 -8.49
N ALA A 313 -10.00 31.10 -7.86
CA ALA A 313 -9.98 30.40 -6.57
C ALA A 313 -10.53 28.98 -6.76
N GLY A 314 -9.94 28.02 -6.05
CA GLY A 314 -10.35 26.62 -6.10
C GLY A 314 -10.49 26.02 -4.70
N LEU A 315 -11.43 25.07 -4.57
CA LEU A 315 -11.67 24.28 -3.37
C LEU A 315 -11.77 22.81 -3.77
N ASN A 316 -10.97 21.95 -3.13
CA ASN A 316 -11.05 20.50 -3.28
C ASN A 316 -11.46 19.90 -1.94
N LEU A 317 -12.53 19.11 -1.95
CA LEU A 317 -12.99 18.36 -0.80
C LEU A 317 -13.04 16.87 -1.16
N GLY A 318 -12.48 16.03 -0.31
CA GLY A 318 -12.55 14.58 -0.42
C GLY A 318 -13.01 13.98 0.90
N TYR A 319 -13.96 13.08 0.84
CA TYR A 319 -14.39 12.26 1.96
C TYR A 319 -14.29 10.80 1.57
N ASN A 320 -13.56 10.02 2.35
CA ASN A 320 -13.44 8.58 2.17
C ASN A 320 -13.75 7.84 3.47
N ARG A 321 -14.49 6.75 3.35
CA ARG A 321 -14.79 5.84 4.45
C ARG A 321 -14.44 4.42 4.05
N GLY A 322 -13.43 3.85 4.73
CA GLY A 322 -13.08 2.44 4.62
C GLY A 322 -13.86 1.59 5.63
N LYS A 323 -14.31 0.42 5.21
CA LYS A 323 -14.99 -0.58 6.03
C LYS A 323 -14.43 -1.97 5.75
N VAL A 324 -14.13 -2.72 6.81
CA VAL A 324 -13.78 -4.13 6.73
C VAL A 324 -15.07 -4.95 6.69
N LEU A 325 -15.29 -5.69 5.60
CA LEU A 325 -16.48 -6.51 5.42
C LEU A 325 -16.28 -7.94 5.90
N SER A 326 -15.08 -8.49 5.73
CA SER A 326 -14.70 -9.80 6.25
C SER A 326 -13.22 -9.83 6.63
N LEU A 327 -12.89 -10.65 7.60
CA LEU A 327 -11.54 -11.03 8.04
C LEU A 327 -11.41 -12.56 7.99
N PRO A 328 -10.18 -13.10 8.12
CA PRO A 328 -9.97 -14.54 8.29
C PRO A 328 -10.81 -15.14 9.40
N ASP A 329 -11.23 -16.39 9.23
CA ASP A 329 -12.14 -17.07 10.16
C ASP A 329 -11.65 -17.02 11.61
N GLY A 330 -12.54 -16.54 12.50
CA GLY A 330 -12.29 -16.41 13.94
C GLY A 330 -11.52 -15.15 14.34
N MET A 331 -11.23 -14.23 13.40
CA MET A 331 -10.60 -12.96 13.70
C MET A 331 -11.63 -11.83 13.70
N GLU A 332 -11.61 -11.02 14.75
CA GLU A 332 -12.40 -9.79 14.84
C GLU A 332 -11.59 -8.54 14.54
N GLU A 333 -10.24 -8.67 14.60
CA GLU A 333 -9.30 -7.59 14.31
C GLU A 333 -8.00 -8.12 13.71
N ILE A 334 -7.32 -7.26 12.96
CA ILE A 334 -5.94 -7.49 12.47
C ILE A 334 -5.11 -6.28 12.84
N GLU A 335 -4.02 -6.52 13.56
CA GLU A 335 -3.01 -5.51 13.86
C GLU A 335 -2.03 -5.40 12.67
N GLY A 336 -1.82 -4.19 12.20
CA GLY A 336 -0.87 -3.85 11.14
C GLY A 336 0.43 -3.27 11.69
N ALA A 337 0.81 -2.08 11.19
CA ALA A 337 2.04 -1.42 11.61
C ALA A 337 2.02 -1.07 13.10
N GLN A 338 3.18 -1.30 13.77
CA GLN A 338 3.41 -0.97 15.17
C GLN A 338 4.41 0.18 15.28
N TYR A 339 4.12 1.12 16.17
CA TYR A 339 5.03 2.18 16.57
C TYR A 339 5.02 2.32 18.10
N GLY A 340 6.05 1.82 18.77
CA GLY A 340 6.06 1.65 20.22
C GLY A 340 4.94 0.73 20.66
N ASP A 341 4.07 1.21 21.55
CA ASP A 341 2.90 0.50 22.05
C ASP A 341 1.59 0.82 21.28
N LEU A 342 1.72 1.55 20.16
CA LEU A 342 0.61 1.89 19.28
C LEU A 342 0.58 0.96 18.08
N TYR A 343 -0.63 0.60 17.66
CA TYR A 343 -0.87 -0.27 16.52
C TYR A 343 -1.88 0.37 15.56
N SER A 344 -1.66 0.17 14.28
CA SER A 344 -2.71 0.37 13.28
C SER A 344 -3.57 -0.89 13.25
N THR A 345 -4.86 -0.78 13.52
CA THR A 345 -5.75 -1.95 13.66
C THR A 345 -6.95 -1.82 12.73
N CYS A 346 -7.29 -2.92 12.07
CA CYS A 346 -8.52 -3.07 11.29
C CYS A 346 -9.52 -3.90 12.09
N TYR A 347 -10.78 -3.47 12.18
CA TYR A 347 -11.84 -4.19 12.88
C TYR A 347 -12.89 -4.74 11.93
N LEU A 348 -13.31 -5.97 12.16
CA LEU A 348 -14.42 -6.58 11.43
C LEU A 348 -15.68 -5.70 11.54
N HIS A 349 -16.30 -5.40 10.40
CA HIS A 349 -17.43 -4.48 10.23
C HIS A 349 -17.17 -3.03 10.69
N GLY A 350 -15.94 -2.73 11.08
CA GLY A 350 -15.46 -1.42 11.52
C GLY A 350 -14.58 -0.73 10.46
N THR A 351 -13.78 0.21 10.96
CA THR A 351 -12.84 0.97 10.11
C THR A 351 -11.65 0.12 9.65
N THR A 352 -11.10 0.47 8.50
CA THR A 352 -9.85 -0.11 8.00
C THR A 352 -8.61 0.44 8.69
N THR A 353 -8.73 1.55 9.42
CA THR A 353 -7.62 2.24 10.09
C THR A 353 -8.08 2.80 11.42
N ALA A 354 -7.79 2.09 12.49
CA ALA A 354 -7.88 2.61 13.84
C ALA A 354 -6.47 2.66 14.44
N ILE A 355 -6.24 3.59 15.35
CA ILE A 355 -5.05 3.58 16.19
C ILE A 355 -5.48 2.95 17.51
N THR A 356 -4.80 1.88 17.89
CA THR A 356 -5.03 1.19 19.16
C THR A 356 -3.78 1.21 20.01
N GLY A 357 -3.96 1.19 21.29
CA GLY A 357 -2.86 1.20 22.24
C GLY A 357 -3.33 0.94 23.65
N LYS A 358 -2.39 0.93 24.58
CA LYS A 358 -2.69 0.85 26.01
C LYS A 358 -2.77 2.27 26.57
N ASP A 359 -3.92 2.65 27.11
CA ASP A 359 -4.10 3.89 27.87
C ASP A 359 -3.73 3.67 29.33
N TYR A 360 -3.67 4.74 30.10
CA TYR A 360 -3.52 4.67 31.55
C TYR A 360 -4.81 4.26 32.22
N LEU A 361 -4.70 3.54 33.33
CA LEU A 361 -5.85 3.29 34.22
C LEU A 361 -6.36 4.62 34.78
N ARG A 362 -7.68 4.80 34.73
CA ARG A 362 -8.37 5.99 35.21
C ARG A 362 -9.45 5.63 36.20
N THR A 363 -9.71 6.53 37.13
CA THR A 363 -10.86 6.50 38.00
C THR A 363 -12.13 6.91 37.22
N GLU A 364 -13.31 6.76 37.82
CA GLU A 364 -14.60 7.13 37.19
C GLU A 364 -14.68 8.61 36.79
N ASP A 365 -13.97 9.47 37.50
CA ASP A 365 -13.87 10.92 37.21
C ASP A 365 -12.78 11.28 36.15
N GLY A 366 -12.08 10.27 35.60
CA GLY A 366 -11.08 10.44 34.56
C GLY A 366 -9.65 10.69 35.06
N THR A 367 -9.41 10.70 36.38
CA THR A 367 -8.07 10.91 36.96
C THR A 367 -7.19 9.69 36.73
N ILE A 368 -5.94 9.88 36.35
CA ILE A 368 -4.97 8.79 36.11
C ILE A 368 -4.59 8.17 37.46
N ILE A 369 -4.64 6.83 37.52
CA ILE A 369 -4.22 6.05 38.68
C ILE A 369 -2.71 5.83 38.60
N CYS A 370 -2.01 6.21 39.67
CA CYS A 370 -0.56 6.01 39.81
C CYS A 370 -0.24 4.92 40.83
N ASP A 371 0.93 4.33 40.72
CA ASP A 371 1.49 3.43 41.73
C ASP A 371 1.98 4.18 42.97
N GLU A 372 2.49 3.48 43.97
CA GLU A 372 3.04 4.06 45.22
C GLU A 372 4.25 4.98 44.98
N LYS A 373 4.89 4.88 43.80
CA LYS A 373 6.02 5.71 43.40
C LYS A 373 5.62 6.90 42.54
N GLY A 374 4.33 7.05 42.24
CA GLY A 374 3.79 8.13 41.40
C GLY A 374 3.83 7.86 39.90
N TYR A 375 4.15 6.64 39.44
CA TYR A 375 4.13 6.29 38.02
C TYR A 375 2.71 5.92 37.59
N PRO A 376 2.25 6.42 36.42
CA PRO A 376 0.96 6.04 35.86
C PRO A 376 0.87 4.53 35.61
N GLN A 377 -0.22 3.92 36.06
CA GLN A 377 -0.50 2.51 35.79
C GLN A 377 -1.10 2.34 34.39
N ILE A 378 -0.56 1.39 33.63
CA ILE A 378 -1.01 1.09 32.28
C ILE A 378 -2.21 0.16 32.33
N ASN A 379 -3.28 0.47 31.60
CA ASN A 379 -4.40 -0.45 31.40
C ASN A 379 -3.91 -1.64 30.57
N PRO A 380 -4.03 -2.89 31.07
CA PRO A 380 -3.61 -4.07 30.32
C PRO A 380 -4.46 -4.30 29.05
N THR A 381 -5.66 -3.73 29.00
CA THR A 381 -6.57 -3.86 27.86
C THR A 381 -6.26 -2.78 26.83
N LYS A 382 -6.08 -3.19 25.59
CA LYS A 382 -5.98 -2.24 24.47
C LYS A 382 -7.31 -1.54 24.24
N SER A 383 -7.25 -0.29 23.86
CA SER A 383 -8.41 0.51 23.45
C SER A 383 -8.12 1.26 22.15
N VAL A 384 -9.17 1.65 21.46
CA VAL A 384 -9.08 2.63 20.38
C VAL A 384 -8.78 3.98 20.99
N LEU A 385 -7.74 4.64 20.52
CA LEU A 385 -7.28 5.94 21.00
C LEU A 385 -7.94 7.10 20.25
#